data_02d5f34413c8a4c4cbbccf754b6f45b6
#
_entry.id   02d5f34413c8a4c4cbbccf754b6f45b6
#
_cell.length_a   1.000
_cell.length_b   1.000
_cell.length_c   1.000
_cell.angle_alpha   90.00
_cell.angle_beta   90.00
_cell.angle_gamma   90.00
#
_symmetry.space_group_name_H-M   'P 1'
#
loop_
_entity.id
_entity.type
_entity.pdbx_description
1 polymer ?
#
loop_
_entity_poly.entity_id
_entity_poly.type
_entity_poly.pdbx_seq_one_letter_code
_entity_poly.pdbx_strand_id
1 'polypeptide(L)'
;MAIKRKEKRRLLQTAALLMRANERVFMGFGQNTEEMMIDALSQSQETALLLGTELENVGKADLVPLLEVYCEDLYEMSQNLHSKKQIARLYKKIKKELKLLYERMENDMETDRLCFVFLPYKVSMWDSMETVWKAADKDPVKCYTNVVTVVANKI
;
A
#
# COMPACT_ATOMS: atom_id res chain seq x y z
N MET A 1 4.97 -10.31 12.11
CA MET A 1 3.55 -10.15 12.54
C MET A 1 2.69 -9.83 11.33
N ALA A 2 1.61 -10.59 11.14
CA ALA A 2 0.71 -10.36 10.01
C ALA A 2 -0.12 -9.09 10.23
N ILE A 3 -0.35 -8.35 9.16
CA ILE A 3 -1.06 -7.07 9.17
C ILE A 3 -2.48 -7.32 8.66
N LYS A 4 -3.45 -6.61 9.22
CA LYS A 4 -4.84 -6.70 8.73
C LYS A 4 -4.92 -6.17 7.29
N ARG A 5 -5.66 -6.86 6.44
CA ARG A 5 -5.81 -6.49 5.02
C ARG A 5 -6.30 -5.06 4.83
N LYS A 6 -7.24 -4.62 5.65
CA LYS A 6 -7.75 -3.25 5.61
C LYS A 6 -6.65 -2.23 5.90
N GLU A 7 -5.80 -2.55 6.86
CA GLU A 7 -4.68 -1.69 7.25
C GLU A 7 -3.62 -1.62 6.15
N LYS A 8 -3.22 -2.76 5.59
CA LYS A 8 -2.30 -2.80 4.44
C LYS A 8 -2.84 -1.97 3.28
N ARG A 9 -4.13 -2.13 2.96
CA ARG A 9 -4.76 -1.35 1.89
C ARG A 9 -4.69 0.15 2.16
N ARG A 10 -4.94 0.57 3.39
CA ARG A 10 -4.86 1.97 3.80
C ARG A 10 -3.44 2.52 3.65
N LEU A 11 -2.44 1.77 4.07
CA LEU A 11 -1.03 2.15 3.94
C LEU A 11 -0.62 2.27 2.46
N LEU A 12 -1.02 1.31 1.62
CA LEU A 12 -0.77 1.36 0.18
C LEU A 12 -1.46 2.56 -0.49
N GLN A 13 -2.67 2.89 -0.06
CA GLN A 13 -3.38 4.08 -0.55
C GLN A 13 -2.63 5.37 -0.18
N THR A 14 -2.06 5.45 1.01
CA THR A 14 -1.25 6.60 1.43
C THR A 14 0.01 6.72 0.58
N ALA A 15 0.70 5.61 0.30
CA ALA A 15 1.85 5.62 -0.61
C ALA A 15 1.45 6.07 -2.03
N ALA A 16 0.31 5.62 -2.52
CA ALA A 16 -0.23 6.05 -3.81
C ALA A 16 -0.57 7.55 -3.84
N LEU A 17 -1.02 8.11 -2.72
CA LEU A 17 -1.23 9.56 -2.60
C LEU A 17 0.08 10.33 -2.77
N LEU A 18 1.18 9.85 -2.20
CA LEU A 18 2.51 10.46 -2.38
C LEU A 18 2.94 10.42 -3.85
N MET A 19 2.67 9.31 -4.54
CA MET A 19 2.98 9.18 -5.97
C MET A 19 2.20 10.21 -6.80
N ARG A 20 0.91 10.38 -6.52
CA ARG A 20 0.07 11.38 -7.19
C ARG A 20 0.48 12.80 -6.86
N ALA A 21 0.89 13.06 -5.62
CA ALA A 21 1.39 14.37 -5.21
C ALA A 21 2.65 14.76 -5.98
N ASN A 22 3.55 13.80 -6.21
CA ASN A 22 4.75 14.02 -7.02
C ASN A 22 4.40 14.43 -8.45
N GLU A 23 3.43 13.75 -9.07
CA GLU A 23 2.95 14.11 -10.42
C GLU A 23 2.37 15.53 -10.43
N ARG A 24 1.56 15.88 -9.45
CA ARG A 24 0.92 17.20 -9.35
C ARG A 24 1.93 18.33 -9.18
N VAL A 25 2.95 18.12 -8.36
CA VAL A 25 4.02 19.10 -8.15
C VAL A 25 4.77 19.35 -9.46
N PHE A 26 5.12 18.28 -10.17
CA PHE A 26 5.82 18.41 -11.45
C PHE A 26 4.95 19.10 -12.51
N MET A 27 3.67 18.74 -12.63
CA MET A 27 2.75 19.35 -13.58
C MET A 27 2.42 20.81 -13.24
N GLY A 28 2.44 21.14 -11.95
CA GLY A 28 2.20 22.52 -11.48
C GLY A 28 3.40 23.43 -11.63
N PHE A 29 4.57 22.90 -11.95
CA PHE A 29 5.77 23.69 -12.11
C PHE A 29 5.63 24.70 -13.27
N GLY A 30 5.88 25.98 -12.97
CA GLY A 30 5.72 27.07 -13.93
C GLY A 30 4.31 27.64 -14.04
N GLN A 31 3.31 26.99 -13.45
CA GLN A 31 1.91 27.45 -13.39
C GLN A 31 1.52 27.91 -12.00
N ASN A 32 2.05 27.26 -10.97
CA ASN A 32 1.79 27.59 -9.57
C ASN A 32 2.82 28.58 -9.03
N THR A 33 2.44 29.34 -8.01
CA THR A 33 3.36 30.20 -7.28
C THR A 33 4.35 29.37 -6.48
N GLU A 34 5.50 29.97 -6.14
CA GLU A 34 6.50 29.33 -5.29
C GLU A 34 5.90 28.92 -3.93
N GLU A 35 5.09 29.80 -3.35
CA GLU A 35 4.40 29.52 -2.08
C GLU A 35 3.49 28.29 -2.18
N MET A 36 2.73 28.15 -3.26
CA MET A 36 1.88 26.98 -3.50
C MET A 36 2.71 25.70 -3.64
N MET A 37 3.86 25.79 -4.31
CA MET A 37 4.77 24.66 -4.47
C MET A 37 5.37 24.23 -3.13
N ILE A 38 5.85 25.16 -2.33
CA ILE A 38 6.39 24.89 -0.99
C ILE A 38 5.33 24.24 -0.10
N ASP A 39 4.11 24.75 -0.13
CA ASP A 39 3.00 24.21 0.65
C ASP A 39 2.70 22.77 0.26
N ALA A 40 2.65 22.46 -1.04
CA ALA A 40 2.45 21.12 -1.54
C ALA A 40 3.58 20.16 -1.12
N LEU A 41 4.83 20.60 -1.17
CA LEU A 41 5.98 19.82 -0.72
C LEU A 41 5.93 19.56 0.79
N SER A 42 5.53 20.55 1.58
CA SER A 42 5.38 20.42 3.03
C SER A 42 4.30 19.40 3.39
N GLN A 43 3.16 19.45 2.71
CA GLN A 43 2.07 18.48 2.91
C GLN A 43 2.51 17.05 2.55
N SER A 44 3.29 16.90 1.48
CA SER A 44 3.84 15.60 1.09
C SER A 44 4.80 15.08 2.15
N GLN A 45 5.62 15.93 2.73
CA GLN A 45 6.55 15.57 3.79
C GLN A 45 5.81 15.12 5.06
N GLU A 46 4.78 15.86 5.47
CA GLU A 46 3.95 15.49 6.61
C GLU A 46 3.28 14.12 6.40
N THR A 47 2.74 13.89 5.22
CA THR A 47 2.13 12.61 4.86
C THR A 47 3.16 11.48 4.91
N ALA A 48 4.38 11.70 4.43
CA ALA A 48 5.45 10.72 4.49
C ALA A 48 5.86 10.40 5.94
N LEU A 49 5.92 11.39 6.82
CA LEU A 49 6.23 11.19 8.23
C LEU A 49 5.14 10.36 8.93
N LEU A 50 3.88 10.63 8.64
CA LEU A 50 2.76 9.83 9.15
C LEU A 50 2.83 8.40 8.65
N LEU A 51 3.08 8.20 7.37
CA LEU A 51 3.24 6.86 6.80
C LEU A 51 4.41 6.11 7.46
N GLY A 52 5.53 6.78 7.69
CA GLY A 52 6.68 6.20 8.37
C GLY A 52 6.33 5.72 9.77
N THR A 53 5.64 6.53 10.56
CA THR A 53 5.17 6.17 11.90
C THR A 53 4.23 4.95 11.86
N GLU A 54 3.31 4.93 10.91
CA GLU A 54 2.39 3.81 10.75
C GLU A 54 3.11 2.52 10.36
N LEU A 55 4.12 2.62 9.49
CA LEU A 55 4.95 1.46 9.11
C LEU A 55 5.73 0.92 10.32
N GLU A 56 6.28 1.79 11.15
CA GLU A 56 6.92 1.37 12.40
C GLU A 56 5.94 0.63 13.31
N ASN A 57 4.73 1.16 13.45
CA ASN A 57 3.70 0.56 14.32
C ASN A 57 3.27 -0.83 13.85
N VAL A 58 3.35 -1.14 12.57
CA VAL A 58 3.04 -2.47 12.04
C VAL A 58 4.27 -3.37 11.89
N GLY A 59 5.41 -2.96 12.47
CA GLY A 59 6.63 -3.76 12.45
C GLY A 59 7.42 -3.69 11.15
N LYS A 60 7.22 -2.64 10.35
CA LYS A 60 7.90 -2.43 9.06
C LYS A 60 8.82 -1.22 9.08
N ALA A 61 9.55 -1.04 10.18
CA ALA A 61 10.55 0.02 10.32
C ALA A 61 11.66 -0.07 9.26
N ASP A 62 11.89 -1.24 8.67
CA ASP A 62 12.86 -1.45 7.60
C ASP A 62 12.51 -0.69 6.30
N LEU A 63 11.27 -0.26 6.13
CA LEU A 63 10.84 0.55 4.99
C LEU A 63 10.99 2.07 5.23
N VAL A 64 11.16 2.49 6.48
CA VAL A 64 11.27 3.90 6.85
C VAL A 64 12.44 4.62 6.16
N PRO A 65 13.64 4.00 6.01
CA PRO A 65 14.74 4.65 5.28
C PRO A 65 14.39 5.08 3.86
N LEU A 66 13.48 4.38 3.18
CA LEU A 66 13.01 4.77 1.85
C LEU A 66 12.22 6.08 1.90
N LEU A 67 11.43 6.28 2.94
CA LEU A 67 10.71 7.54 3.17
C LEU A 67 11.64 8.67 3.59
N GLU A 68 12.68 8.39 4.32
CA GLU A 68 13.69 9.39 4.71
C GLU A 68 14.39 9.96 3.46
N VAL A 69 14.80 9.11 2.54
CA VAL A 69 15.39 9.53 1.26
C VAL A 69 14.39 10.36 0.46
N TYR A 70 13.13 9.95 0.42
CA TYR A 70 12.07 10.72 -0.22
C TYR A 70 11.93 12.13 0.39
N CYS A 71 11.94 12.24 1.71
CA CYS A 71 11.85 13.51 2.40
C CYS A 71 13.06 14.42 2.12
N GLU A 72 14.27 13.84 2.04
CA GLU A 72 15.47 14.57 1.65
C GLU A 72 15.34 15.14 0.24
N ASP A 73 14.78 14.36 -0.69
CA ASP A 73 14.57 14.79 -2.07
C ASP A 73 13.50 15.88 -2.17
N LEU A 74 12.46 15.84 -1.33
CA LEU A 74 11.47 16.92 -1.25
C LEU A 74 12.11 18.21 -0.76
N TYR A 75 12.97 18.12 0.23
CA TYR A 75 13.72 19.28 0.71
C TYR A 75 14.61 19.85 -0.39
N GLU A 76 15.37 19.01 -1.08
CA GLU A 76 16.21 19.45 -2.21
C GLU A 76 15.37 20.11 -3.29
N MET A 77 14.20 19.56 -3.60
CA MET A 77 13.26 20.16 -4.55
C MET A 77 12.82 21.55 -4.11
N SER A 78 12.53 21.74 -2.82
CA SER A 78 12.15 23.04 -2.27
C SER A 78 13.25 24.11 -2.41
N GLN A 79 14.51 23.70 -2.45
CA GLN A 79 15.65 24.58 -2.63
C GLN A 79 15.96 24.88 -4.09
N ASN A 80 15.30 24.21 -5.04
CA ASN A 80 15.59 24.32 -6.48
C ASN A 80 14.33 24.63 -7.31
N LEU A 81 13.36 25.34 -6.74
CA LEU A 81 12.07 25.62 -7.40
C LEU A 81 12.19 26.51 -8.65
N HIS A 82 13.32 27.19 -8.82
CA HIS A 82 13.57 28.04 -10.00
C HIS A 82 14.32 27.30 -11.11
N SER A 83 14.78 26.09 -10.86
CA SER A 83 15.55 25.29 -11.81
C SER A 83 14.69 24.17 -12.40
N LYS A 84 14.20 24.37 -13.62
CA LYS A 84 13.43 23.36 -14.34
C LYS A 84 14.20 22.04 -14.47
N LYS A 85 15.51 22.11 -14.72
CA LYS A 85 16.37 20.94 -14.85
C LYS A 85 16.44 20.13 -13.56
N GLN A 86 16.60 20.78 -12.42
CA GLN A 86 16.66 20.13 -11.11
C GLN A 86 15.31 19.54 -10.71
N ILE A 87 14.23 20.27 -10.96
CA ILE A 87 12.88 19.78 -10.69
C ILE A 87 12.59 18.52 -11.52
N ALA A 88 12.93 18.51 -12.79
CA ALA A 88 12.73 17.32 -13.65
C ALA A 88 13.58 16.14 -13.19
N ARG A 89 14.81 16.37 -12.79
CA ARG A 89 15.70 15.33 -12.24
C ARG A 89 15.13 14.74 -10.96
N LEU A 90 14.74 15.58 -10.02
CA LEU A 90 14.19 15.15 -8.73
C LEU A 90 12.84 14.45 -8.90
N TYR A 91 11.99 14.94 -9.79
CA TYR A 91 10.73 14.29 -10.11
C TYR A 91 10.94 12.83 -10.55
N LYS A 92 11.86 12.59 -11.47
CA LYS A 92 12.18 11.23 -11.94
C LYS A 92 12.76 10.35 -10.83
N LYS A 93 13.65 10.91 -10.01
CA LYS A 93 14.26 10.21 -8.89
C LYS A 93 13.21 9.81 -7.87
N ILE A 94 12.36 10.75 -7.46
CA ILE A 94 11.27 10.53 -6.50
C ILE A 94 10.28 9.50 -7.04
N LYS A 95 9.95 9.55 -8.32
CA LYS A 95 9.05 8.59 -8.96
C LYS A 95 9.55 7.15 -8.80
N LYS A 96 10.85 6.93 -9.02
CA LYS A 96 11.47 5.61 -8.84
C LYS A 96 11.48 5.18 -7.38
N GLU A 97 11.78 6.08 -6.48
CA GLU A 97 11.84 5.80 -5.03
C GLU A 97 10.46 5.42 -4.48
N LEU A 98 9.42 6.16 -4.84
CA LEU A 98 8.06 5.88 -4.40
C LEU A 98 7.53 4.58 -5.01
N LYS A 99 7.90 4.29 -6.26
CA LYS A 99 7.56 3.01 -6.89
C LYS A 99 8.20 1.85 -6.15
N LEU A 100 9.47 1.95 -5.78
CA LEU A 100 10.18 0.95 -5.00
C LEU A 100 9.52 0.76 -3.63
N LEU A 101 9.19 1.85 -2.94
CA LEU A 101 8.50 1.80 -1.66
C LEU A 101 7.16 1.06 -1.79
N TYR A 102 6.36 1.41 -2.78
CA TYR A 102 5.06 0.79 -3.02
C TYR A 102 5.19 -0.71 -3.28
N GLU A 103 6.11 -1.10 -4.15
CA GLU A 103 6.35 -2.51 -4.47
C GLU A 103 6.82 -3.30 -3.24
N ARG A 104 7.70 -2.73 -2.44
CA ARG A 104 8.15 -3.35 -1.20
C ARG A 104 7.03 -3.47 -0.17
N MET A 105 6.22 -2.45 -0.03
CA MET A 105 5.04 -2.51 0.85
C MET A 105 4.08 -3.61 0.40
N GLU A 106 3.86 -3.74 -0.91
CA GLU A 106 2.97 -4.75 -1.47
C GLU A 106 3.49 -6.17 -1.25
N ASN A 107 4.80 -6.38 -1.44
CA ASN A 107 5.41 -7.71 -1.41
C ASN A 107 5.90 -8.15 -0.03
N ASP A 108 6.41 -7.22 0.78
CA ASP A 108 7.06 -7.54 2.06
C ASP A 108 6.08 -7.50 3.26
N MET A 109 4.90 -6.93 3.07
CA MET A 109 3.90 -6.83 4.12
C MET A 109 2.91 -7.99 4.03
N GLU A 110 3.11 -8.99 4.89
CA GLU A 110 2.22 -10.15 4.97
C GLU A 110 0.90 -9.76 5.64
N THR A 111 -0.18 -10.23 5.06
CA THR A 111 -1.52 -10.04 5.63
C THR A 111 -2.05 -11.32 6.24
N ASP A 112 -3.01 -11.17 7.16
CA ASP A 112 -3.77 -12.28 7.69
C ASP A 112 -4.44 -13.05 6.54
N ARG A 113 -4.36 -14.37 6.60
CA ARG A 113 -4.98 -15.25 5.62
C ARG A 113 -6.50 -15.27 5.86
N LEU A 114 -7.25 -15.23 4.77
CA LEU A 114 -8.69 -15.44 4.86
C LEU A 114 -8.99 -16.91 5.17
N CYS A 115 -9.84 -17.12 6.18
CA CYS A 115 -10.35 -18.45 6.49
C CYS A 115 -11.71 -18.61 5.82
N PHE A 116 -11.82 -19.56 4.90
CA PHE A 116 -13.09 -19.96 4.31
C PHE A 116 -13.57 -21.21 5.01
N VAL A 117 -14.69 -21.10 5.73
CA VAL A 117 -15.34 -22.22 6.39
C VAL A 117 -16.55 -22.63 5.54
N PHE A 118 -16.52 -23.85 5.03
CA PHE A 118 -17.61 -24.41 4.22
C PHE A 118 -18.43 -25.37 5.08
N LEU A 119 -19.71 -25.06 5.24
CA LEU A 119 -20.63 -25.82 6.09
C LEU A 119 -21.76 -26.43 5.23
N PRO A 120 -21.46 -27.43 4.39
CA PRO A 120 -22.51 -28.05 3.59
C PRO A 120 -23.47 -28.85 4.49
N TYR A 121 -24.73 -28.43 4.51
CA TYR A 121 -25.79 -29.11 5.25
C TYR A 121 -26.21 -30.42 4.58
N LYS A 122 -26.18 -30.45 3.24
CA LYS A 122 -26.46 -31.62 2.42
C LYS A 122 -25.37 -31.76 1.36
N VAL A 123 -25.14 -32.99 0.91
CA VAL A 123 -24.18 -33.28 -0.17
C VAL A 123 -24.48 -32.44 -1.44
N SER A 124 -25.76 -32.24 -1.74
CA SER A 124 -26.19 -31.44 -2.89
C SER A 124 -25.79 -29.97 -2.79
N MET A 125 -25.53 -29.44 -1.59
CA MET A 125 -25.06 -28.06 -1.39
C MET A 125 -23.59 -27.90 -1.73
N TRP A 126 -22.83 -28.99 -1.67
CA TRP A 126 -21.40 -28.96 -1.98
C TRP A 126 -21.14 -28.54 -3.43
N ASP A 127 -21.96 -28.96 -4.36
CA ASP A 127 -21.79 -28.64 -5.79
C ASP A 127 -21.79 -27.12 -6.03
N SER A 128 -22.58 -26.36 -5.28
CA SER A 128 -22.62 -24.91 -5.37
C SER A 128 -21.44 -24.22 -4.64
N MET A 129 -20.83 -24.89 -3.68
CA MET A 129 -19.70 -24.37 -2.90
C MET A 129 -18.34 -24.75 -3.48
N GLU A 130 -18.28 -25.83 -4.27
CA GLU A 130 -17.04 -26.44 -4.74
C GLU A 130 -16.18 -25.46 -5.55
N THR A 131 -16.78 -24.67 -6.42
CA THR A 131 -16.07 -23.69 -7.24
C THR A 131 -15.34 -22.64 -6.38
N VAL A 132 -16.01 -22.12 -5.34
CA VAL A 132 -15.43 -21.17 -4.40
C VAL A 132 -14.34 -21.84 -3.58
N TRP A 133 -14.57 -23.06 -3.11
CA TRP A 133 -13.57 -23.83 -2.37
C TRP A 133 -12.31 -24.06 -3.19
N LYS A 134 -12.42 -24.47 -4.45
CA LYS A 134 -11.29 -24.68 -5.34
C LYS A 134 -10.50 -23.42 -5.57
N ALA A 135 -11.17 -22.28 -5.76
CA ALA A 135 -10.53 -21.00 -5.93
C ALA A 135 -9.76 -20.56 -4.68
N ALA A 136 -10.33 -20.75 -3.49
CA ALA A 136 -9.68 -20.44 -2.22
C ALA A 136 -8.51 -21.37 -1.91
N ASP A 137 -8.67 -22.68 -2.20
CA ASP A 137 -7.64 -23.68 -1.95
C ASP A 137 -6.41 -23.51 -2.84
N LYS A 138 -6.59 -22.95 -4.03
CA LYS A 138 -5.48 -22.65 -4.96
C LYS A 138 -4.63 -21.43 -4.54
N ASP A 139 -5.06 -20.66 -3.56
CA ASP A 139 -4.34 -19.48 -3.07
C ASP A 139 -3.95 -19.66 -1.60
N PRO A 140 -2.97 -20.53 -1.29
CA PRO A 140 -2.59 -20.82 0.10
C PRO A 140 -1.92 -19.62 0.78
N VAL A 141 -1.47 -18.62 0.04
CA VAL A 141 -0.85 -17.41 0.60
C VAL A 141 -1.90 -16.49 1.22
N LYS A 142 -3.03 -16.32 0.53
CA LYS A 142 -4.11 -15.41 0.95
C LYS A 142 -5.23 -16.11 1.71
N CYS A 143 -5.40 -17.41 1.50
CA CYS A 143 -6.56 -18.15 1.97
C CYS A 143 -6.17 -19.47 2.62
N TYR A 144 -6.97 -19.90 3.57
CA TYR A 144 -7.00 -21.28 4.00
C TYR A 144 -8.45 -21.72 4.12
N THR A 145 -8.69 -23.00 3.92
CA THR A 145 -10.05 -23.54 3.83
C THR A 145 -10.28 -24.60 4.91
N ASN A 146 -11.46 -24.59 5.48
CA ASN A 146 -11.96 -25.63 6.36
C ASN A 146 -13.33 -26.11 5.87
N VAL A 147 -13.47 -27.40 5.69
CA VAL A 147 -14.76 -28.01 5.36
C VAL A 147 -15.25 -28.75 6.60
N VAL A 148 -16.38 -28.31 7.14
CA VAL A 148 -17.02 -28.94 8.27
C VAL A 148 -18.31 -29.59 7.81
N THR A 149 -18.39 -30.89 7.95
CA THR A 149 -19.58 -31.65 7.61
C THR A 149 -20.48 -31.74 8.84
N VAL A 150 -21.69 -31.21 8.73
CA VAL A 150 -22.69 -31.32 9.78
C VAL A 150 -23.48 -32.62 9.51
N VAL A 151 -23.24 -33.61 10.37
CA VAL A 151 -24.04 -34.85 10.33
C VAL A 151 -25.31 -34.57 11.10
N ALA A 152 -26.45 -34.50 10.42
CA ALA A 152 -27.73 -34.46 11.07
C ALA A 152 -27.98 -35.87 11.67
N ASN A 153 -27.88 -36.01 12.98
CA ASN A 153 -28.35 -37.20 13.64
C ASN A 153 -29.87 -37.27 13.49
N LYS A 154 -30.30 -38.13 12.60
CA LYS A 154 -31.69 -38.55 12.61
C LYS A 154 -31.92 -39.45 13.83
N ILE A 155 -32.62 -38.93 14.75
CA ILE A 155 -33.19 -39.79 15.81
C ILE A 155 -34.35 -40.56 15.22
#